data_c8b8b86030404003c6cf730078f0490d
#
_entry.id   c8b8b86030404003c6cf730078f0490d
#
_cell.length_a   1.000
_cell.length_b   1.000
_cell.length_c   1.000
_cell.angle_alpha   90.00
_cell.angle_beta   90.00
_cell.angle_gamma   90.00
#
_symmetry.space_group_name_H-M   'P 1'
#
loop_
_entity.id
_entity.type
_entity.pdbx_description
1 polymer ?
#
loop_
_entity_poly.entity_id
_entity_poly.type
_entity_poly.pdbx_seq_one_letter_code
_entity_poly.pdbx_strand_id
1 'polypeptide(L)'
;MKEQLQKDFDNSIKNLSLSQKDIEIKKFCLDNFIDKGFPNRKEEDWKFSDLNQIIKNNIGELSFYNDQASTNKVDTSVFVDGLEHNKIVFINGRIEKIDFEYEKKDQIEIIDQSETINEFKNSNSLSDLNNAFTNKCFKILVKKGYQLVKPCLLYTSDAADEGSS
;
A
#
# COMPACT_ATOMS: atom_id res chain seq x y z
N MET A 1 2.67 -18.59 -10.96
CA MET A 1 1.99 -17.50 -10.21
C MET A 1 1.36 -17.98 -8.90
N LYS A 2 0.40 -18.92 -8.90
CA LYS A 2 -0.25 -19.38 -7.63
C LYS A 2 0.75 -19.92 -6.61
N GLU A 3 1.67 -20.78 -7.02
CA GLU A 3 2.71 -21.33 -6.14
C GLU A 3 3.63 -20.24 -5.58
N GLN A 4 3.98 -19.23 -6.41
CA GLN A 4 4.78 -18.09 -5.97
C GLN A 4 4.03 -17.23 -4.94
N LEU A 5 2.75 -16.94 -5.20
CA LEU A 5 1.89 -16.22 -4.25
C LEU A 5 1.83 -16.92 -2.90
N GLN A 6 1.61 -18.23 -2.89
CA GLN A 6 1.55 -19.00 -1.65
C GLN A 6 2.89 -18.98 -0.91
N LYS A 7 3.99 -19.17 -1.61
CA LYS A 7 5.34 -19.13 -1.02
C LYS A 7 5.66 -17.76 -0.42
N ASP A 8 5.36 -16.69 -1.16
CA ASP A 8 5.60 -15.32 -0.69
C ASP A 8 4.71 -15.00 0.51
N PHE A 9 3.45 -15.47 0.50
CA PHE A 9 2.53 -15.33 1.62
C PHE A 9 3.04 -16.04 2.88
N ASP A 10 3.44 -17.29 2.76
CA ASP A 10 3.97 -18.06 3.89
C ASP A 10 5.24 -17.41 4.48
N ASN A 11 6.08 -16.81 3.64
CA ASN A 11 7.25 -16.06 4.08
C ASN A 11 6.86 -14.73 4.77
N SER A 12 5.86 -14.04 4.25
CA SER A 12 5.40 -12.77 4.83
C SER A 12 4.84 -12.96 6.25
N ILE A 13 4.04 -14.03 6.45
CA ILE A 13 3.44 -14.31 7.76
C ILE A 13 4.49 -14.67 8.82
N LYS A 14 5.56 -15.41 8.44
CA LYS A 14 6.61 -15.82 9.39
C LYS A 14 7.31 -14.65 10.05
N ASN A 15 7.39 -13.52 9.36
CA ASN A 15 8.11 -12.34 9.80
C ASN A 15 7.22 -11.30 10.50
N LEU A 16 5.91 -11.58 10.63
CA LEU A 16 4.95 -10.69 11.26
C LEU A 16 4.43 -11.29 12.57
N SER A 17 4.37 -10.48 13.62
CA SER A 17 3.74 -10.84 14.89
C SER A 17 2.24 -10.64 14.81
N LEU A 18 1.56 -11.51 14.07
CA LEU A 18 0.11 -11.41 13.82
C LEU A 18 -0.69 -12.30 14.78
N SER A 19 -1.90 -11.87 15.11
CA SER A 19 -2.85 -12.74 15.78
C SER A 19 -3.34 -13.86 14.84
N GLN A 20 -3.82 -14.97 15.41
CA GLN A 20 -4.40 -16.06 14.61
C GLN A 20 -5.55 -15.55 13.73
N LYS A 21 -6.38 -14.65 14.25
CA LYS A 21 -7.48 -14.02 13.49
C LYS A 21 -6.97 -13.23 12.28
N ASP A 22 -5.90 -12.46 12.43
CA ASP A 22 -5.33 -11.67 11.33
C ASP A 22 -4.76 -12.57 10.23
N ILE A 23 -4.12 -13.69 10.63
CA ILE A 23 -3.61 -14.69 9.68
C ILE A 23 -4.77 -15.31 8.88
N GLU A 24 -5.88 -15.63 9.54
CA GLU A 24 -7.07 -16.20 8.89
C GLU A 24 -7.69 -15.20 7.89
N ILE A 25 -7.79 -13.92 8.26
CA ILE A 25 -8.28 -12.85 7.37
C ILE A 25 -7.37 -12.70 6.15
N LYS A 26 -6.06 -12.64 6.37
CA LYS A 26 -5.08 -12.55 5.27
C LYS A 26 -5.15 -13.73 4.33
N LYS A 27 -5.26 -14.94 4.87
CA LYS A 27 -5.41 -16.16 4.08
C LYS A 27 -6.70 -16.14 3.27
N PHE A 28 -7.80 -15.74 3.87
CA PHE A 28 -9.08 -15.58 3.17
C PHE A 28 -8.96 -14.60 1.99
N CYS A 29 -8.28 -13.47 2.18
CA CYS A 29 -8.02 -12.51 1.11
C CYS A 29 -7.14 -13.10 0.00
N LEU A 30 -6.09 -13.87 0.36
CA LEU A 30 -5.26 -14.56 -0.62
C LEU A 30 -6.06 -15.56 -1.45
N ASP A 31 -6.88 -16.40 -0.80
CA ASP A 31 -7.71 -17.40 -1.46
C ASP A 31 -8.70 -16.74 -2.43
N ASN A 32 -9.35 -15.63 -2.02
CA ASN A 32 -10.22 -14.83 -2.88
C ASN A 32 -9.50 -14.30 -4.12
N PHE A 33 -8.28 -13.78 -3.95
CA PHE A 33 -7.49 -13.31 -5.08
C PHE A 33 -7.06 -14.47 -6.00
N ILE A 34 -6.67 -15.60 -5.45
CA ILE A 34 -6.29 -16.79 -6.22
C ILE A 34 -7.46 -17.28 -7.09
N ASP A 35 -8.66 -17.21 -6.57
CA ASP A 35 -9.87 -17.63 -7.28
C ASP A 35 -10.30 -16.62 -8.38
N LYS A 36 -10.25 -15.31 -8.08
CA LYS A 36 -10.66 -14.26 -9.02
C LYS A 36 -9.56 -13.90 -10.03
N GLY A 37 -8.30 -13.88 -9.57
CA GLY A 37 -7.15 -13.41 -10.33
C GLY A 37 -7.11 -11.88 -10.48
N PHE A 38 -6.22 -11.40 -11.35
CA PHE A 38 -6.16 -9.99 -11.72
C PHE A 38 -7.41 -9.59 -12.52
N PRO A 39 -7.92 -8.36 -12.30
CA PRO A 39 -9.05 -7.87 -13.08
C PRO A 39 -8.74 -7.83 -14.58
N ASN A 40 -9.76 -7.98 -15.37
CA ASN A 40 -9.69 -8.06 -16.83
C ASN A 40 -10.78 -7.22 -17.50
N ARG A 41 -10.73 -7.12 -18.82
CA ARG A 41 -11.64 -6.26 -19.63
C ARG A 41 -13.12 -6.63 -19.56
N LYS A 42 -13.48 -7.76 -18.95
CA LYS A 42 -14.90 -8.13 -18.74
C LYS A 42 -15.51 -7.40 -17.54
N GLU A 43 -14.67 -6.83 -16.69
CA GLU A 43 -15.09 -6.04 -15.55
C GLU A 43 -15.27 -4.58 -15.99
N GLU A 44 -16.39 -3.94 -15.62
CA GLU A 44 -16.75 -2.59 -16.11
C GLU A 44 -15.65 -1.55 -15.82
N ASP A 45 -15.08 -1.58 -14.63
CA ASP A 45 -14.02 -0.65 -14.22
C ASP A 45 -12.70 -0.87 -14.98
N TRP A 46 -12.53 -2.05 -15.60
CA TRP A 46 -11.30 -2.46 -16.28
C TRP A 46 -11.44 -2.67 -17.78
N LYS A 47 -12.58 -2.31 -18.38
CA LYS A 47 -12.88 -2.57 -19.81
C LYS A 47 -11.84 -2.02 -20.79
N PHE A 48 -11.10 -0.99 -20.40
CA PHE A 48 -10.04 -0.37 -21.21
C PHE A 48 -8.63 -0.86 -20.86
N SER A 49 -8.48 -1.72 -19.84
CA SER A 49 -7.20 -2.18 -19.33
C SER A 49 -7.23 -3.67 -19.05
N ASP A 50 -6.17 -4.38 -19.46
CA ASP A 50 -5.98 -5.78 -19.15
C ASP A 50 -4.70 -5.91 -18.29
N LEU A 51 -4.90 -6.00 -17.00
CA LEU A 51 -3.78 -6.03 -16.05
C LEU A 51 -2.93 -7.30 -16.22
N ASN A 52 -3.54 -8.44 -16.57
CA ASN A 52 -2.78 -9.66 -16.84
C ASN A 52 -1.81 -9.48 -18.02
N GLN A 53 -2.26 -8.79 -19.08
CA GLN A 53 -1.43 -8.53 -20.25
C GLN A 53 -0.34 -7.51 -19.94
N ILE A 54 -0.66 -6.46 -19.16
CA ILE A 54 0.30 -5.45 -18.73
C ILE A 54 1.42 -6.09 -17.91
N ILE A 55 1.07 -6.92 -16.93
CA ILE A 55 2.02 -7.62 -16.07
C ILE A 55 2.91 -8.54 -16.92
N LYS A 56 2.31 -9.36 -17.78
CA LYS A 56 3.04 -10.31 -18.62
C LYS A 56 4.03 -9.62 -19.54
N ASN A 57 3.69 -8.45 -20.07
CA ASN A 57 4.49 -7.77 -21.09
C ASN A 57 5.55 -6.82 -20.50
N ASN A 58 5.32 -6.28 -19.29
CA ASN A 58 6.13 -5.18 -18.77
C ASN A 58 6.82 -5.47 -17.44
N ILE A 59 6.34 -6.43 -16.64
CA ILE A 59 6.85 -6.66 -15.29
C ILE A 59 7.69 -7.94 -15.18
N GLY A 60 7.50 -8.89 -16.11
CA GLY A 60 8.26 -10.15 -16.11
C GLY A 60 7.88 -11.01 -14.89
N GLU A 61 8.76 -11.11 -13.92
CA GLU A 61 8.56 -11.91 -12.71
C GLU A 61 8.04 -11.05 -11.56
N LEU A 62 6.84 -11.37 -11.04
CA LEU A 62 6.25 -10.69 -9.89
C LEU A 62 6.80 -11.26 -8.58
N SER A 63 7.25 -10.37 -7.70
CA SER A 63 7.48 -10.67 -6.29
C SER A 63 6.43 -9.95 -5.45
N PHE A 64 5.74 -10.69 -4.59
CA PHE A 64 4.68 -10.15 -3.73
C PHE A 64 5.16 -9.86 -2.31
N TYR A 65 6.37 -10.27 -2.00
CA TYR A 65 6.99 -10.01 -0.70
C TYR A 65 8.45 -9.65 -0.89
N ASN A 66 8.81 -8.45 -0.44
CA ASN A 66 10.19 -7.99 -0.40
C ASN A 66 10.49 -7.41 0.99
N ASP A 67 11.38 -8.08 1.72
CA ASP A 67 11.78 -7.66 3.09
C ASP A 67 12.96 -6.67 3.06
N GLN A 68 13.48 -6.32 1.88
CA GLN A 68 14.59 -5.39 1.78
C GLN A 68 14.13 -3.98 2.14
N ALA A 69 14.65 -3.49 3.25
CA ALA A 69 14.56 -2.08 3.59
C ALA A 69 15.38 -1.31 2.54
N SER A 70 14.70 -0.61 1.64
CA SER A 70 15.41 0.33 0.77
C SER A 70 15.92 1.49 1.64
N THR A 71 17.20 1.79 1.51
CA THR A 71 17.84 2.95 2.15
C THR A 71 17.71 4.21 1.29
N ASN A 72 16.76 4.23 0.36
CA ASN A 72 16.62 5.31 -0.60
C ASN A 72 16.27 6.61 0.11
N LYS A 73 17.00 7.66 -0.19
CA LYS A 73 16.70 9.02 0.28
C LYS A 73 15.42 9.49 -0.39
N VAL A 74 14.62 10.25 0.36
CA VAL A 74 13.47 10.94 -0.21
C VAL A 74 13.96 11.87 -1.32
N ASP A 75 13.56 11.61 -2.56
CA ASP A 75 13.78 12.56 -3.65
C ASP A 75 12.83 13.74 -3.47
N THR A 76 13.39 14.91 -3.13
CA THR A 76 12.60 16.11 -2.92
C THR A 76 12.18 16.78 -4.22
N SER A 77 12.73 16.38 -5.37
CA SER A 77 12.39 16.93 -6.69
C SER A 77 10.96 16.60 -7.12
N VAL A 78 10.38 15.54 -6.56
CA VAL A 78 8.99 15.12 -6.82
C VAL A 78 7.96 15.99 -6.08
N PHE A 79 8.38 16.85 -5.15
CA PHE A 79 7.44 17.69 -4.41
C PHE A 79 6.90 18.82 -5.28
N VAL A 80 5.61 19.12 -5.11
CA VAL A 80 4.97 20.22 -5.83
C VAL A 80 5.54 21.54 -5.34
N ASP A 81 6.24 22.24 -6.24
CA ASP A 81 6.81 23.55 -5.97
C ASP A 81 5.73 24.66 -5.93
N GLY A 82 5.95 25.66 -5.10
CA GLY A 82 5.08 26.84 -5.01
C GLY A 82 3.73 26.62 -4.34
N LEU A 83 3.44 25.39 -3.85
CA LEU A 83 2.26 25.07 -3.09
C LEU A 83 2.62 24.78 -1.63
N GLU A 84 2.13 25.60 -0.70
CA GLU A 84 2.22 25.29 0.73
C GLU A 84 1.24 24.15 1.07
N HIS A 85 1.76 23.02 1.52
CA HIS A 85 0.98 21.82 1.78
C HIS A 85 1.61 20.94 2.86
N ASN A 86 0.76 20.20 3.56
CA ASN A 86 1.20 19.12 4.43
C ASN A 86 1.66 17.92 3.59
N LYS A 87 2.62 17.15 4.08
CA LYS A 87 3.24 16.05 3.33
C LYS A 87 3.24 14.77 4.13
N ILE A 88 2.88 13.68 3.49
CA ILE A 88 3.18 12.32 3.94
C ILE A 88 3.91 11.63 2.79
N VAL A 89 5.11 11.15 3.05
CA VAL A 89 5.96 10.52 2.04
C VAL A 89 6.09 9.04 2.34
N PHE A 90 5.73 8.23 1.36
CA PHE A 90 5.88 6.78 1.39
C PHE A 90 6.97 6.36 0.41
N ILE A 91 7.86 5.49 0.84
CA ILE A 91 8.81 4.78 -0.03
C ILE A 91 8.61 3.28 0.19
N ASN A 92 8.33 2.55 -0.87
CA ASN A 92 8.04 1.12 -0.82
C ASN A 92 6.99 0.76 0.25
N GLY A 93 5.93 1.55 0.35
CA GLY A 93 4.84 1.34 1.31
C GLY A 93 5.17 1.68 2.77
N ARG A 94 6.35 2.27 3.06
CA ARG A 94 6.75 2.72 4.41
C ARG A 94 6.68 4.23 4.50
N ILE A 95 6.23 4.75 5.65
CA ILE A 95 6.27 6.20 5.90
C ILE A 95 7.72 6.61 6.19
N GLU A 96 8.28 7.47 5.34
CA GLU A 96 9.62 8.03 5.50
C GLU A 96 9.58 9.45 6.08
N LYS A 97 8.55 10.21 5.76
CA LYS A 97 8.40 11.58 6.25
C LYS A 97 6.94 11.92 6.50
N ILE A 98 6.70 12.59 7.61
CA ILE A 98 5.44 13.25 7.95
C ILE A 98 5.75 14.71 8.26
N ASP A 99 5.07 15.62 7.58
CA ASP A 99 5.26 17.04 7.72
C ASP A 99 3.89 17.74 7.74
N PHE A 100 3.50 18.16 8.94
CA PHE A 100 2.26 18.91 9.21
C PHE A 100 2.60 20.25 9.88
N GLU A 101 3.61 20.96 9.36
CA GLU A 101 4.11 22.20 9.96
C GLU A 101 3.05 23.32 10.02
N TYR A 102 2.06 23.29 9.11
CA TYR A 102 0.98 24.28 9.06
C TYR A 102 -0.16 23.99 10.05
N GLU A 103 -0.13 22.82 10.68
CA GLU A 103 -1.25 22.32 11.46
C GLU A 103 -0.98 22.37 12.98
N LYS A 104 -2.06 22.40 13.75
CA LYS A 104 -1.96 22.24 15.20
C LYS A 104 -1.68 20.77 15.53
N LYS A 105 -0.54 20.50 16.13
CA LYS A 105 -0.04 19.13 16.42
C LYS A 105 -1.02 18.26 17.22
N ASP A 106 -1.83 18.86 18.06
CA ASP A 106 -2.81 18.16 18.87
C ASP A 106 -4.12 17.82 18.14
N GLN A 107 -4.28 18.28 16.89
CA GLN A 107 -5.51 18.07 16.11
C GLN A 107 -5.41 16.90 15.11
N ILE A 108 -4.20 16.41 14.87
CA ILE A 108 -3.93 15.32 13.93
C ILE A 108 -3.12 14.26 14.65
N GLU A 109 -3.55 13.02 14.54
CA GLU A 109 -2.85 11.86 15.08
C GLU A 109 -2.63 10.84 13.97
N ILE A 110 -1.42 10.29 13.89
CA ILE A 110 -1.09 9.19 12.97
C ILE A 110 -0.80 7.96 13.81
N ILE A 111 -1.63 6.94 13.63
CA ILE A 111 -1.57 5.70 14.40
C ILE A 111 -1.06 4.61 13.47
N ASP A 112 0.00 3.92 13.87
CA ASP A 112 0.41 2.66 13.27
C ASP A 112 -0.55 1.55 13.72
N GLN A 113 -1.31 1.00 12.77
CA GLN A 113 -2.28 -0.07 13.00
C GLN A 113 -1.84 -1.40 12.37
N SER A 114 -0.55 -1.62 12.26
CA SER A 114 0.02 -2.82 11.62
C SER A 114 -0.49 -4.15 12.20
N GLU A 115 -1.02 -4.11 13.43
CA GLU A 115 -1.54 -5.30 14.14
C GLU A 115 -3.07 -5.49 13.99
N THR A 116 -3.76 -4.57 13.31
CA THR A 116 -5.23 -4.65 13.22
C THR A 116 -5.68 -4.62 11.77
N ILE A 117 -5.98 -5.78 11.23
CA ILE A 117 -6.62 -5.88 9.91
C ILE A 117 -8.13 -5.75 10.12
N ASN A 118 -8.70 -4.65 9.63
CA ASN A 118 -10.15 -4.49 9.63
C ASN A 118 -10.78 -5.42 8.59
N GLU A 119 -11.95 -5.97 8.90
CA GLU A 119 -12.74 -6.71 7.92
C GLU A 119 -13.13 -5.77 6.77
N PHE A 120 -12.61 -6.03 5.59
CA PHE A 120 -12.93 -5.26 4.40
C PHE A 120 -14.22 -5.80 3.79
N LYS A 121 -15.31 -5.04 3.91
CA LYS A 121 -16.55 -5.35 3.23
C LYS A 121 -16.45 -4.89 1.77
N ASN A 122 -16.81 -5.77 0.82
CA ASN A 122 -16.84 -5.50 -0.62
C ASN A 122 -15.45 -5.22 -1.25
N SER A 123 -14.46 -6.06 -0.98
CA SER A 123 -13.15 -5.96 -1.63
C SER A 123 -13.21 -6.48 -3.08
N ASN A 124 -12.58 -5.74 -3.99
CA ASN A 124 -12.24 -6.27 -5.31
C ASN A 124 -10.97 -7.14 -5.23
N SER A 125 -10.64 -7.83 -6.32
CA SER A 125 -9.52 -8.77 -6.29
C SER A 125 -8.16 -8.13 -5.99
N LEU A 126 -7.92 -6.89 -6.42
CA LEU A 126 -6.69 -6.15 -6.08
C LEU A 126 -6.64 -5.73 -4.61
N SER A 127 -7.78 -5.35 -4.04
CA SER A 127 -7.89 -5.10 -2.60
C SER A 127 -7.64 -6.37 -1.80
N ASP A 128 -8.14 -7.52 -2.26
CA ASP A 128 -7.87 -8.81 -1.65
C ASP A 128 -6.36 -9.13 -1.69
N LEU A 129 -5.69 -8.93 -2.83
CA LEU A 129 -4.24 -9.09 -2.96
C LEU A 129 -3.48 -8.17 -1.99
N ASN A 130 -3.83 -6.89 -1.96
CA ASN A 130 -3.21 -5.92 -1.06
C ASN A 130 -3.41 -6.33 0.40
N ASN A 131 -4.62 -6.73 0.80
CA ASN A 131 -4.91 -7.14 2.18
C ASN A 131 -4.16 -8.41 2.59
N ALA A 132 -3.96 -9.35 1.67
CA ALA A 132 -3.17 -10.54 1.93
C ALA A 132 -1.72 -10.22 2.29
N PHE A 133 -1.11 -9.24 1.61
CA PHE A 133 0.32 -8.91 1.76
C PHE A 133 0.61 -7.65 2.59
N THR A 134 -0.40 -6.85 2.95
CA THR A 134 -0.20 -5.66 3.79
C THR A 134 0.46 -6.04 5.11
N ASN A 135 1.60 -5.45 5.40
CA ASN A 135 2.33 -5.63 6.65
C ASN A 135 2.31 -4.38 7.54
N LYS A 136 1.88 -3.25 6.99
CA LYS A 136 1.72 -1.98 7.71
C LYS A 136 0.45 -1.27 7.27
N CYS A 137 -0.27 -0.75 8.24
CA CYS A 137 -1.44 0.08 8.02
C CYS A 137 -1.34 1.32 8.91
N PHE A 138 -1.59 2.49 8.34
CA PHE A 138 -1.57 3.75 9.08
C PHE A 138 -2.95 4.38 9.04
N LYS A 139 -3.38 4.86 10.20
CA LYS A 139 -4.63 5.61 10.34
C LYS A 139 -4.31 7.06 10.66
N ILE A 140 -4.82 7.96 9.84
CA ILE A 140 -4.74 9.40 10.08
C ILE A 140 -6.06 9.83 10.69
N LEU A 141 -6.01 10.33 11.92
CA LEU A 141 -7.15 10.86 12.64
C LEU A 141 -7.09 12.39 12.68
N VAL A 142 -8.12 13.03 12.17
CA VAL A 142 -8.33 14.46 12.32
C VAL A 142 -9.45 14.66 13.34
N LYS A 143 -9.21 15.48 14.38
CA LYS A 143 -10.22 15.71 15.43
C LYS A 143 -11.50 16.29 14.85
N LYS A 144 -12.63 15.86 15.40
CA LYS A 144 -13.95 16.33 14.98
C LYS A 144 -14.05 17.86 15.02
N GLY A 145 -14.44 18.43 13.88
CA GLY A 145 -14.61 19.88 13.74
C GLY A 145 -13.30 20.63 13.39
N TYR A 146 -12.15 19.94 13.32
CA TYR A 146 -10.92 20.54 12.83
C TYR A 146 -10.89 20.50 11.31
N GLN A 147 -10.57 21.63 10.71
CA GLN A 147 -10.33 21.77 9.27
C GLN A 147 -8.84 22.03 9.05
N LEU A 148 -8.22 21.26 8.17
CA LEU A 148 -6.82 21.44 7.81
C LEU A 148 -6.60 22.84 7.22
N VAL A 149 -5.54 23.52 7.65
CA VAL A 149 -5.15 24.86 7.16
C VAL A 149 -4.63 24.77 5.74
N LYS A 150 -3.89 23.71 5.42
CA LYS A 150 -3.34 23.45 4.09
C LYS A 150 -3.74 22.07 3.59
N PRO A 151 -3.81 21.85 2.26
CA PRO A 151 -4.01 20.52 1.71
C PRO A 151 -2.94 19.55 2.18
N CYS A 152 -3.26 18.26 2.28
CA CYS A 152 -2.29 17.21 2.55
C CYS A 152 -2.04 16.41 1.28
N LEU A 153 -0.79 16.36 0.83
CA LEU A 153 -0.37 15.56 -0.31
C LEU A 153 0.32 14.27 0.17
N LEU A 154 -0.08 13.16 -0.42
CA LEU A 154 0.59 11.88 -0.23
C LEU A 154 1.54 11.66 -1.41
N TYR A 155 2.82 11.54 -1.10
CA TYR A 155 3.86 11.22 -2.06
C TYR A 155 4.22 9.75 -1.92
N THR A 156 4.25 9.04 -3.06
CA THR A 156 4.66 7.63 -3.10
C THR A 156 5.78 7.48 -4.11
N SER A 157 6.81 6.74 -3.75
CA SER A 157 7.92 6.38 -4.63
C SER A 157 8.26 4.91 -4.44
N ASP A 158 8.57 4.25 -5.55
CA ASP A 158 9.08 2.88 -5.58
C ASP A 158 10.59 2.92 -5.85
N ALA A 159 11.33 2.01 -5.22
CA ALA A 159 12.78 1.93 -5.39
C ALA A 159 13.24 1.57 -6.83
N ALA A 160 12.32 1.20 -7.70
CA ALA A 160 12.62 0.80 -9.08
C ALA A 160 12.87 1.99 -10.02
N ASP A 161 12.51 3.22 -9.65
CA ASP A 161 12.62 4.39 -10.54
C ASP A 161 14.03 4.98 -10.63
N GLU A 162 14.99 4.54 -9.83
CA GLU A 162 16.36 5.06 -9.84
C GLU A 162 17.30 4.41 -10.87
N GLY A 163 16.81 3.51 -11.74
CA GLY A 163 17.62 2.74 -12.70
C GLY A 163 17.63 3.26 -14.14
N SER A 164 17.01 4.39 -14.45
CA SER A 164 16.84 4.90 -15.82
C SER A 164 17.37 6.32 -15.95
N SER A 165 18.68 6.48 -15.92
CA SER A 165 19.39 7.70 -16.40
C SER A 165 20.67 7.33 -17.12
#